data_af4689279b9ce1b5621020a3914b0c8b
#
_entry.id   af4689279b9ce1b5621020a3914b0c8b
#
_cell.length_a   1.000
_cell.length_b   1.000
_cell.length_c   1.000
_cell.angle_alpha   90.00
_cell.angle_beta   90.00
_cell.angle_gamma   90.00
#
_symmetry.space_group_name_H-M   'P 1'
#
loop_
_entity.id
_entity.type
_entity.pdbx_description
1 polymer ?
#
loop_
_entity_poly.entity_id
_entity_poly.type
_entity_poly.pdbx_seq_one_letter_code
_entity_poly.pdbx_strand_id
1 'polypeptide(L)'
;MKSLRVLITGGAGFIGSHIASEFANLADVRILDDFRTGLASNIASIPHTLFHGSITDTTLLARAMEGVDYVFHLAAMVSVPESMIQPNLCVEVNTLGTLHVLDAAANAGVKKLVLSSTAAIYGDDPVLPKHESLPPRPRSPYAVTKLDGEYYCDMFTRMGRLETACLRYFNVFGPRQNPKSTYAAAVPIFIEKALTNAPITIYGDGGQTRDLVHVSDIVGANRHIAMHKTASGIFNVANGGSITILELAQKIIRISGSTSTIEFLDSRVGDVRHSHADIQALSATGYVCDNDIDRLLLQTLDSYRSRL
;
A
#
# COMPACT_ATOMS: atom_id res chain seq x y z
N MET A 1 17.61 -24.57 13.84
CA MET A 1 17.23 -24.03 12.50
C MET A 1 17.39 -22.53 12.55
N LYS A 2 17.95 -21.87 11.52
CA LYS A 2 18.01 -20.41 11.44
C LYS A 2 16.56 -19.90 11.41
N SER A 3 16.18 -19.00 12.33
CA SER A 3 14.82 -18.44 12.31
C SER A 3 14.68 -17.56 11.06
N LEU A 4 13.48 -17.55 10.47
CA LEU A 4 13.15 -16.68 9.35
C LEU A 4 13.41 -15.22 9.75
N ARG A 5 13.98 -14.42 8.86
CA ARG A 5 14.19 -12.98 9.11
C ARG A 5 13.62 -12.15 7.98
N VAL A 6 12.82 -11.15 8.33
CA VAL A 6 12.18 -10.25 7.35
C VAL A 6 12.57 -8.80 7.63
N LEU A 7 12.79 -8.03 6.57
CA LEU A 7 12.94 -6.59 6.65
C LEU A 7 11.74 -5.90 6.00
N ILE A 8 11.15 -4.95 6.72
CA ILE A 8 10.05 -4.10 6.23
C ILE A 8 10.55 -2.66 6.21
N THR A 9 10.81 -2.11 5.02
CA THR A 9 11.08 -0.68 4.90
C THR A 9 9.76 0.08 4.87
N GLY A 10 9.66 1.21 5.55
CA GLY A 10 8.38 1.89 5.78
C GLY A 10 7.48 1.12 6.76
N GLY A 11 8.10 0.36 7.68
CA GLY A 11 7.39 -0.54 8.59
C GLY A 11 6.57 0.15 9.69
N ALA A 12 6.81 1.43 9.97
CA ALA A 12 5.99 2.23 10.90
C ALA A 12 4.77 2.89 10.21
N GLY A 13 4.68 2.78 8.87
CA GLY A 13 3.54 3.24 8.08
C GLY A 13 2.27 2.40 8.28
N PHE A 14 1.18 2.80 7.61
CA PHE A 14 -0.11 2.11 7.64
C PHE A 14 0.04 0.63 7.25
N ILE A 15 0.41 0.34 6.00
CA ILE A 15 0.49 -1.04 5.49
C ILE A 15 1.67 -1.78 6.13
N GLY A 16 2.85 -1.14 6.22
CA GLY A 16 4.07 -1.75 6.75
C GLY A 16 3.91 -2.28 8.16
N SER A 17 3.21 -1.56 9.03
CA SER A 17 2.95 -2.00 10.40
C SER A 17 2.03 -3.23 10.51
N HIS A 18 1.11 -3.41 9.55
CA HIS A 18 0.30 -4.61 9.47
C HIS A 18 1.12 -5.81 8.98
N ILE A 19 2.03 -5.63 8.00
CA ILE A 19 2.97 -6.67 7.59
C ILE A 19 3.89 -7.04 8.77
N ALA A 20 4.41 -6.06 9.51
CA ALA A 20 5.21 -6.32 10.70
C ALA A 20 4.44 -7.12 11.76
N SER A 21 3.16 -6.79 11.99
CA SER A 21 2.28 -7.54 12.91
C SER A 21 2.09 -8.99 12.46
N GLU A 22 1.92 -9.26 11.16
CA GLU A 22 1.75 -10.60 10.60
C GLU A 22 2.98 -11.49 10.85
N PHE A 23 4.17 -10.91 10.72
CA PHE A 23 5.41 -11.65 10.89
C PHE A 23 5.92 -11.70 12.33
N ALA A 24 5.32 -10.98 13.27
CA ALA A 24 5.81 -10.82 14.65
C ALA A 24 6.07 -12.15 15.39
N ASN A 25 5.24 -13.17 15.14
CA ASN A 25 5.37 -14.50 15.74
C ASN A 25 5.98 -15.56 14.79
N LEU A 26 6.30 -15.16 13.55
CA LEU A 26 6.77 -16.08 12.50
C LEU A 26 8.24 -15.88 12.17
N ALA A 27 8.79 -14.70 12.45
CA ALA A 27 10.11 -14.28 12.01
C ALA A 27 10.80 -13.33 13.00
N ASP A 28 12.11 -13.17 12.84
CA ASP A 28 12.86 -12.02 13.35
C ASP A 28 12.53 -10.82 12.47
N VAL A 29 11.70 -9.90 13.00
CA VAL A 29 11.18 -8.73 12.26
C VAL A 29 12.15 -7.57 12.42
N ARG A 30 12.60 -7.03 11.29
CA ARG A 30 13.35 -5.77 11.21
C ARG A 30 12.49 -4.71 10.53
N ILE A 31 12.52 -3.50 11.07
CA ILE A 31 11.82 -2.33 10.52
C ILE A 31 12.87 -1.27 10.21
N LEU A 32 12.85 -0.73 8.98
CA LEU A 32 13.59 0.47 8.62
C LEU A 32 12.59 1.57 8.26
N ASP A 33 12.61 2.67 9.02
CA ASP A 33 11.67 3.78 8.86
C ASP A 33 12.30 5.09 9.34
N ASP A 34 12.09 6.19 8.62
CA ASP A 34 12.54 7.54 8.99
C ASP A 34 11.47 8.34 9.77
N PHE A 35 10.30 7.76 9.96
CA PHE A 35 9.12 8.35 10.61
C PHE A 35 8.61 9.64 9.96
N ARG A 36 8.91 9.88 8.71
CA ARG A 36 8.38 11.03 7.97
C ARG A 36 6.85 11.03 7.94
N THR A 37 6.24 9.85 7.74
CA THR A 37 4.78 9.64 7.76
C THR A 37 4.38 8.48 8.65
N GLY A 38 5.31 7.59 8.97
CA GLY A 38 5.14 6.48 9.90
C GLY A 38 4.96 6.97 11.34
N LEU A 39 4.24 6.19 12.15
CA LEU A 39 3.98 6.50 13.55
C LEU A 39 4.59 5.40 14.44
N ALA A 40 5.38 5.81 15.43
CA ALA A 40 5.96 4.87 16.40
C ALA A 40 4.88 4.06 17.14
N SER A 41 3.70 4.64 17.35
CA SER A 41 2.55 3.95 17.95
C SER A 41 2.05 2.75 17.13
N ASN A 42 2.26 2.75 15.80
CA ASN A 42 1.84 1.64 14.95
C ASN A 42 2.65 0.36 15.20
N ILE A 43 3.87 0.50 15.70
CA ILE A 43 4.82 -0.61 15.91
C ILE A 43 5.14 -0.88 17.38
N ALA A 44 4.63 -0.06 18.30
CA ALA A 44 4.99 -0.11 19.73
C ALA A 44 4.71 -1.47 20.40
N SER A 45 3.68 -2.21 19.95
CA SER A 45 3.31 -3.52 20.49
C SER A 45 3.88 -4.70 19.68
N ILE A 46 4.65 -4.43 18.63
CA ILE A 46 5.20 -5.46 17.73
C ILE A 46 6.64 -5.77 18.15
N PRO A 47 7.01 -7.01 18.45
CA PRO A 47 8.42 -7.39 18.63
C PRO A 47 9.20 -7.14 17.32
N HIS A 48 10.21 -6.27 17.35
CA HIS A 48 11.02 -5.93 16.18
C HIS A 48 12.37 -5.32 16.55
N THR A 49 13.31 -5.34 15.59
CA THR A 49 14.52 -4.53 15.63
C THR A 49 14.34 -3.30 14.73
N LEU A 50 14.43 -2.10 15.30
CA LEU A 50 14.27 -0.85 14.58
C LEU A 50 15.61 -0.33 14.02
N PHE A 51 15.61 0.00 12.75
CA PHE A 51 16.65 0.79 12.07
C PHE A 51 16.05 2.15 11.71
N HIS A 52 16.30 3.15 12.56
CA HIS A 52 15.76 4.50 12.37
C HIS A 52 16.59 5.25 11.35
N GLY A 53 16.01 5.55 10.18
CA GLY A 53 16.64 6.32 9.10
C GLY A 53 16.01 6.08 7.74
N SER A 54 16.62 6.72 6.73
CA SER A 54 16.15 6.69 5.35
C SER A 54 16.69 5.50 4.58
N ILE A 55 15.93 5.02 3.58
CA ILE A 55 16.39 4.05 2.57
C ILE A 55 17.48 4.64 1.64
N THR A 56 17.76 5.94 1.71
CA THR A 56 18.87 6.57 1.01
C THR A 56 20.20 6.41 1.73
N ASP A 57 20.20 6.01 3.00
CA ASP A 57 21.42 5.67 3.77
C ASP A 57 21.84 4.22 3.49
N THR A 58 22.80 4.08 2.57
CA THR A 58 23.30 2.75 2.14
C THR A 58 24.03 2.00 3.26
N THR A 59 24.64 2.69 4.21
CA THR A 59 25.29 2.07 5.37
C THR A 59 24.25 1.46 6.32
N LEU A 60 23.19 2.20 6.60
CA LEU A 60 22.07 1.71 7.41
C LEU A 60 21.38 0.53 6.73
N LEU A 61 21.14 0.62 5.41
CA LEU A 61 20.57 -0.47 4.62
C LEU A 61 21.39 -1.75 4.71
N ALA A 62 22.72 -1.67 4.53
CA ALA A 62 23.59 -2.84 4.61
C ALA A 62 23.46 -3.54 5.96
N ARG A 63 23.44 -2.79 7.08
CA ARG A 63 23.24 -3.34 8.44
C ARG A 63 21.84 -3.94 8.61
N ALA A 64 20.80 -3.28 8.08
CA ALA A 64 19.44 -3.78 8.19
C ALA A 64 19.24 -5.08 7.39
N MET A 65 19.97 -5.27 6.29
CA MET A 65 19.87 -6.43 5.39
C MET A 65 20.62 -7.68 5.87
N GLU A 66 21.48 -7.59 6.89
CA GLU A 66 22.30 -8.72 7.33
C GLU A 66 21.50 -9.96 7.67
N GLY A 67 21.61 -11.01 6.84
CA GLY A 67 20.98 -12.30 7.03
C GLY A 67 19.44 -12.28 6.88
N VAL A 68 18.88 -11.28 6.23
CA VAL A 68 17.47 -11.18 5.88
C VAL A 68 17.12 -12.21 4.80
N ASP A 69 15.99 -12.88 4.96
CA ASP A 69 15.45 -13.85 4.00
C ASP A 69 14.49 -13.19 2.99
N TYR A 70 13.60 -12.28 3.45
CA TYR A 70 12.62 -11.59 2.62
C TYR A 70 12.57 -10.11 2.95
N VAL A 71 12.37 -9.29 1.92
CA VAL A 71 12.20 -7.84 2.05
C VAL A 71 10.80 -7.44 1.57
N PHE A 72 10.09 -6.65 2.38
CA PHE A 72 8.87 -5.95 2.00
C PHE A 72 9.21 -4.46 1.88
N HIS A 73 9.24 -3.98 0.64
CA HIS A 73 9.68 -2.61 0.37
C HIS A 73 8.49 -1.66 0.20
N LEU A 74 8.17 -0.92 1.29
CA LEU A 74 7.06 0.04 1.33
C LEU A 74 7.49 1.49 1.55
N ALA A 75 8.74 1.72 2.01
CA ALA A 75 9.26 3.07 2.22
C ALA A 75 9.20 3.87 0.92
N ALA A 76 8.50 5.00 0.95
CA ALA A 76 8.33 5.89 -0.20
C ALA A 76 7.73 7.24 0.22
N MET A 77 7.91 8.27 -0.59
CA MET A 77 7.02 9.41 -0.65
C MET A 77 5.73 8.96 -1.35
N VAL A 78 4.62 8.87 -0.61
CA VAL A 78 3.36 8.26 -1.13
C VAL A 78 2.33 9.28 -1.60
N SER A 79 2.50 10.56 -1.27
CA SER A 79 1.56 11.62 -1.59
C SER A 79 1.72 12.10 -3.03
N VAL A 80 0.70 11.83 -3.88
CA VAL A 80 0.66 12.32 -5.27
C VAL A 80 0.78 13.84 -5.33
N PRO A 81 -0.01 14.64 -4.58
CA PRO A 81 0.13 16.09 -4.62
C PRO A 81 1.49 16.60 -4.12
N GLU A 82 2.05 15.98 -3.07
CA GLU A 82 3.38 16.34 -2.59
C GLU A 82 4.46 16.05 -3.65
N SER A 83 4.33 14.95 -4.39
CA SER A 83 5.25 14.62 -5.47
C SER A 83 5.23 15.65 -6.61
N MET A 84 4.09 16.32 -6.86
CA MET A 84 3.97 17.41 -7.82
C MET A 84 4.70 18.67 -7.36
N ILE A 85 4.77 18.89 -6.04
CA ILE A 85 5.43 20.07 -5.44
C ILE A 85 6.94 19.80 -5.29
N GLN A 86 7.32 18.57 -4.94
CA GLN A 86 8.71 18.17 -4.64
C GLN A 86 9.15 16.97 -5.50
N PRO A 87 9.17 17.09 -6.84
CA PRO A 87 9.46 15.95 -7.72
C PRO A 87 10.88 15.39 -7.53
N ASN A 88 11.87 16.24 -7.27
CA ASN A 88 13.25 15.80 -7.06
C ASN A 88 13.37 14.93 -5.80
N LEU A 89 12.75 15.33 -4.70
CA LEU A 89 12.74 14.54 -3.48
C LEU A 89 11.98 13.21 -3.69
N CYS A 90 10.90 13.23 -4.50
CA CYS A 90 10.18 12.01 -4.87
C CYS A 90 11.08 11.04 -5.65
N VAL A 91 11.88 11.52 -6.59
CA VAL A 91 12.86 10.70 -7.34
C VAL A 91 13.97 10.18 -6.42
N GLU A 92 14.53 11.04 -5.57
CA GLU A 92 15.57 10.66 -4.60
C GLU A 92 15.11 9.53 -3.70
N VAL A 93 13.94 9.68 -3.05
CA VAL A 93 13.43 8.67 -2.11
C VAL A 93 12.92 7.44 -2.85
N ASN A 94 12.07 7.61 -3.87
CA ASN A 94 11.37 6.48 -4.47
C ASN A 94 12.20 5.74 -5.51
N THR A 95 12.92 6.45 -6.40
CA THR A 95 13.72 5.81 -7.45
C THR A 95 15.08 5.40 -6.93
N LEU A 96 15.90 6.36 -6.44
CA LEU A 96 17.25 6.05 -5.94
C LEU A 96 17.19 5.19 -4.67
N GLY A 97 16.29 5.51 -3.73
CA GLY A 97 16.11 4.71 -2.53
C GLY A 97 15.71 3.27 -2.86
N THR A 98 14.82 3.03 -3.83
CA THR A 98 14.46 1.66 -4.28
C THR A 98 15.67 0.94 -4.89
N LEU A 99 16.48 1.61 -5.71
CA LEU A 99 17.72 1.03 -6.22
C LEU A 99 18.69 0.63 -5.10
N HIS A 100 18.88 1.48 -4.09
CA HIS A 100 19.71 1.15 -2.93
C HIS A 100 19.19 -0.07 -2.18
N VAL A 101 17.85 -0.18 -2.00
CA VAL A 101 17.23 -1.35 -1.36
C VAL A 101 17.44 -2.62 -2.18
N LEU A 102 17.28 -2.56 -3.51
CA LEU A 102 17.51 -3.70 -4.42
C LEU A 102 18.97 -4.16 -4.40
N ASP A 103 19.92 -3.23 -4.48
CA ASP A 103 21.35 -3.56 -4.40
C ASP A 103 21.73 -4.16 -3.04
N ALA A 104 21.27 -3.57 -1.95
CA ALA A 104 21.54 -4.09 -0.61
C ALA A 104 20.95 -5.49 -0.42
N ALA A 105 19.72 -5.74 -0.91
CA ALA A 105 19.05 -7.04 -0.85
C ALA A 105 19.80 -8.10 -1.68
N ALA A 106 20.20 -7.75 -2.90
CA ALA A 106 20.96 -8.64 -3.77
C ALA A 106 22.33 -9.02 -3.16
N ASN A 107 23.05 -8.03 -2.62
CA ASN A 107 24.37 -8.24 -2.00
C ASN A 107 24.27 -9.05 -0.70
N ALA A 108 23.16 -8.96 0.03
CA ALA A 108 22.91 -9.73 1.25
C ALA A 108 22.40 -11.14 0.98
N GLY A 109 22.10 -11.51 -0.27
CA GLY A 109 21.58 -12.82 -0.64
C GLY A 109 20.13 -13.04 -0.19
N VAL A 110 19.32 -11.97 -0.20
CA VAL A 110 17.88 -12.02 0.06
C VAL A 110 17.20 -12.95 -0.95
N LYS A 111 16.29 -13.82 -0.48
CA LYS A 111 15.59 -14.79 -1.32
C LYS A 111 14.59 -14.13 -2.27
N LYS A 112 13.82 -13.18 -1.76
CA LYS A 112 12.85 -12.40 -2.56
C LYS A 112 12.56 -11.03 -1.94
N LEU A 113 12.38 -10.03 -2.81
CA LEU A 113 11.89 -8.72 -2.45
C LEU A 113 10.49 -8.51 -3.06
N VAL A 114 9.53 -8.06 -2.24
CA VAL A 114 8.20 -7.63 -2.68
C VAL A 114 8.13 -6.11 -2.62
N LEU A 115 7.94 -5.50 -3.79
CA LEU A 115 7.79 -4.05 -3.94
C LEU A 115 6.31 -3.65 -3.83
N SER A 116 6.01 -2.70 -2.95
CA SER A 116 4.74 -1.98 -2.93
C SER A 116 4.66 -1.02 -4.13
N SER A 117 3.90 -1.41 -5.15
CA SER A 117 3.56 -0.58 -6.30
C SER A 117 2.14 -0.02 -6.19
N THR A 118 1.57 0.52 -7.26
CA THR A 118 0.32 1.29 -7.20
C THR A 118 -0.49 1.21 -8.48
N ALA A 119 -1.82 1.24 -8.37
CA ALA A 119 -2.73 1.41 -9.50
C ALA A 119 -2.59 2.79 -10.20
N ALA A 120 -1.95 3.78 -9.56
CA ALA A 120 -1.69 5.09 -10.16
C ALA A 120 -0.84 5.02 -11.44
N ILE A 121 -0.12 3.91 -11.66
CA ILE A 121 0.65 3.65 -12.89
C ILE A 121 -0.26 3.58 -14.12
N TYR A 122 -1.50 3.12 -13.97
CA TYR A 122 -2.47 3.05 -15.09
C TYR A 122 -2.97 4.43 -15.54
N GLY A 123 -2.87 5.45 -14.68
CA GLY A 123 -3.34 6.80 -14.96
C GLY A 123 -4.84 6.83 -15.26
N ASP A 124 -5.19 7.54 -16.34
CA ASP A 124 -6.56 7.73 -16.84
C ASP A 124 -6.91 6.82 -18.04
N ASP A 125 -6.20 5.70 -18.21
CA ASP A 125 -6.54 4.73 -19.26
C ASP A 125 -8.02 4.34 -19.15
N PRO A 126 -8.81 4.37 -20.26
CA PRO A 126 -10.25 4.08 -20.21
C PRO A 126 -10.57 2.57 -20.09
N VAL A 127 -9.61 1.69 -20.31
CA VAL A 127 -9.85 0.23 -20.30
C VAL A 127 -10.14 -0.24 -18.87
N LEU A 128 -11.21 -1.01 -18.70
CA LEU A 128 -11.62 -1.65 -17.46
C LEU A 128 -12.06 -3.09 -17.74
N PRO A 129 -11.75 -4.03 -16.83
CA PRO A 129 -10.90 -3.88 -15.65
C PRO A 129 -9.43 -3.64 -16.01
N LYS A 130 -8.67 -3.02 -15.09
CA LYS A 130 -7.22 -2.81 -15.26
C LYS A 130 -6.48 -4.12 -15.12
N HIS A 131 -5.80 -4.58 -16.14
CA HIS A 131 -4.93 -5.76 -16.11
C HIS A 131 -3.45 -5.36 -16.22
N GLU A 132 -2.55 -6.20 -15.74
CA GLU A 132 -1.13 -5.88 -15.57
C GLU A 132 -0.39 -5.61 -16.88
N SER A 133 -0.89 -6.16 -18.00
CA SER A 133 -0.30 -5.97 -19.34
C SER A 133 -0.75 -4.66 -20.03
N LEU A 134 -1.61 -3.84 -19.42
CA LEU A 134 -1.94 -2.52 -19.96
C LEU A 134 -0.70 -1.63 -19.99
N PRO A 135 -0.47 -0.87 -21.07
CA PRO A 135 0.60 0.09 -21.13
C PRO A 135 0.49 1.11 -19.99
N PRO A 136 1.55 1.36 -19.22
CA PRO A 136 1.52 2.33 -18.14
C PRO A 136 1.33 3.77 -18.69
N ARG A 137 0.53 4.57 -17.97
CA ARG A 137 0.25 5.98 -18.30
C ARG A 137 0.33 6.86 -17.04
N PRO A 138 1.48 6.89 -16.35
CA PRO A 138 1.61 7.63 -15.09
C PRO A 138 1.35 9.13 -15.29
N ARG A 139 0.62 9.76 -14.35
CA ARG A 139 0.22 11.18 -14.41
C ARG A 139 0.85 12.03 -13.31
N SER A 140 1.77 11.46 -12.53
CA SER A 140 2.44 12.18 -11.45
C SER A 140 3.86 11.65 -11.25
N PRO A 141 4.78 12.45 -10.69
CA PRO A 141 6.11 11.99 -10.32
C PRO A 141 6.07 10.74 -9.43
N TYR A 142 5.14 10.67 -8.47
CA TYR A 142 4.91 9.47 -7.66
C TYR A 142 4.65 8.22 -8.53
N ALA A 143 3.73 8.31 -9.49
CA ALA A 143 3.39 7.16 -10.34
C ALA A 143 4.57 6.78 -11.26
N VAL A 144 5.33 7.77 -11.77
CA VAL A 144 6.56 7.53 -12.55
C VAL A 144 7.58 6.78 -11.70
N THR A 145 7.88 7.27 -10.49
CA THR A 145 8.89 6.63 -9.63
C THR A 145 8.49 5.22 -9.17
N LYS A 146 7.20 4.93 -9.04
CA LYS A 146 6.73 3.56 -8.76
C LYS A 146 6.89 2.65 -9.97
N LEU A 147 6.66 3.15 -11.17
CA LEU A 147 6.93 2.43 -12.42
C LEU A 147 8.43 2.15 -12.61
N ASP A 148 9.30 3.13 -12.31
CA ASP A 148 10.75 2.92 -12.28
C ASP A 148 11.12 1.75 -11.37
N GLY A 149 10.53 1.69 -10.17
CA GLY A 149 10.74 0.57 -9.25
C GLY A 149 10.36 -0.79 -9.83
N GLU A 150 9.24 -0.88 -10.58
CA GLU A 150 8.84 -2.12 -11.26
C GLU A 150 9.87 -2.53 -12.33
N TYR A 151 10.36 -1.59 -13.13
CA TYR A 151 11.39 -1.87 -14.15
C TYR A 151 12.70 -2.32 -13.53
N TYR A 152 13.15 -1.70 -12.44
CA TYR A 152 14.35 -2.15 -11.73
C TYR A 152 14.17 -3.53 -11.09
N CYS A 153 13.02 -3.83 -10.52
CA CYS A 153 12.69 -5.16 -10.02
C CYS A 153 12.80 -6.22 -11.12
N ASP A 154 12.19 -5.99 -12.29
CA ASP A 154 12.27 -6.87 -13.45
C ASP A 154 13.73 -7.07 -13.92
N MET A 155 14.52 -5.99 -14.00
CA MET A 155 15.95 -6.07 -14.35
C MET A 155 16.73 -6.96 -13.37
N PHE A 156 16.56 -6.75 -12.05
CA PHE A 156 17.28 -7.54 -11.05
C PHE A 156 16.93 -9.04 -11.13
N THR A 157 15.64 -9.36 -11.39
CA THR A 157 15.18 -10.73 -11.58
C THR A 157 15.79 -11.34 -12.86
N ARG A 158 15.74 -10.64 -14.00
CA ARG A 158 16.31 -11.13 -15.28
C ARG A 158 17.82 -11.32 -15.23
N MET A 159 18.51 -10.49 -14.47
CA MET A 159 19.96 -10.63 -14.25
C MET A 159 20.31 -11.76 -13.26
N GLY A 160 19.33 -12.44 -12.67
CA GLY A 160 19.54 -13.47 -11.65
C GLY A 160 20.17 -12.95 -10.35
N ARG A 161 20.08 -11.64 -10.10
CA ARG A 161 20.66 -11.00 -8.91
C ARG A 161 19.76 -11.11 -7.69
N LEU A 162 18.42 -11.02 -7.88
CA LEU A 162 17.43 -11.03 -6.82
C LEU A 162 16.06 -11.41 -7.40
N GLU A 163 15.37 -12.37 -6.79
CA GLU A 163 13.96 -12.61 -7.10
C GLU A 163 13.10 -11.45 -6.61
N THR A 164 12.22 -10.91 -7.48
CA THR A 164 11.35 -9.80 -7.13
C THR A 164 9.92 -10.02 -7.57
N ALA A 165 8.99 -9.37 -6.86
CA ALA A 165 7.59 -9.23 -7.27
C ALA A 165 7.09 -7.83 -6.94
N CYS A 166 6.21 -7.29 -7.80
CA CYS A 166 5.64 -5.96 -7.63
C CYS A 166 4.13 -6.08 -7.44
N LEU A 167 3.61 -5.52 -6.35
CA LEU A 167 2.18 -5.56 -6.04
C LEU A 167 1.58 -4.17 -6.27
N ARG A 168 0.76 -4.03 -7.31
CA ARG A 168 0.00 -2.81 -7.61
C ARG A 168 -1.23 -2.75 -6.71
N TYR A 169 -1.12 -2.03 -5.60
CA TYR A 169 -2.25 -1.84 -4.69
C TYR A 169 -3.27 -0.88 -5.29
N PHE A 170 -4.54 -1.27 -5.21
CA PHE A 170 -5.66 -0.38 -5.48
C PHE A 170 -6.03 0.43 -4.21
N ASN A 171 -7.29 0.77 -3.99
CA ASN A 171 -7.66 1.67 -2.90
C ASN A 171 -7.66 0.94 -1.55
N VAL A 172 -6.52 0.91 -0.88
CA VAL A 172 -6.36 0.22 0.40
C VAL A 172 -7.06 0.99 1.52
N PHE A 173 -7.77 0.27 2.37
CA PHE A 173 -8.36 0.79 3.60
C PHE A 173 -8.15 -0.16 4.78
N GLY A 174 -8.28 0.35 6.01
CA GLY A 174 -8.20 -0.49 7.21
C GLY A 174 -7.75 0.26 8.45
N PRO A 175 -7.59 -0.46 9.57
CA PRO A 175 -7.04 0.06 10.83
C PRO A 175 -5.67 0.73 10.63
N ARG A 176 -5.30 1.68 11.49
CA ARG A 176 -4.05 2.48 11.46
C ARG A 176 -3.91 3.43 10.26
N GLN A 177 -4.88 3.50 9.34
CA GLN A 177 -4.85 4.52 8.29
C GLN A 177 -5.16 5.89 8.92
N ASN A 178 -4.37 6.92 8.58
CA ASN A 178 -4.48 8.24 9.20
C ASN A 178 -5.52 9.12 8.49
N PRO A 179 -6.68 9.45 9.12
CA PRO A 179 -7.68 10.32 8.52
C PRO A 179 -7.24 11.79 8.44
N LYS A 180 -6.26 12.19 9.25
CA LYS A 180 -5.75 13.57 9.35
C LYS A 180 -4.58 13.86 8.41
N SER A 181 -4.17 12.91 7.57
CA SER A 181 -3.15 13.21 6.56
C SER A 181 -3.72 14.19 5.54
N THR A 182 -2.88 15.09 5.04
CA THR A 182 -3.29 16.15 4.09
C THR A 182 -4.04 15.60 2.86
N TYR A 183 -3.82 14.33 2.53
CA TYR A 183 -4.42 13.64 1.38
C TYR A 183 -5.01 12.29 1.80
N ALA A 184 -5.74 12.28 2.93
CA ALA A 184 -6.38 11.07 3.41
C ALA A 184 -7.38 10.50 2.40
N ALA A 185 -7.47 9.17 2.34
CA ALA A 185 -8.42 8.46 1.49
C ALA A 185 -9.87 8.62 2.01
N ALA A 186 -10.85 8.33 1.15
CA ALA A 186 -12.27 8.51 1.48
C ALA A 186 -12.71 7.69 2.71
N VAL A 187 -12.31 6.42 2.80
CA VAL A 187 -12.75 5.53 3.89
C VAL A 187 -12.40 6.07 5.28
N PRO A 188 -11.13 6.41 5.61
CA PRO A 188 -10.81 6.92 6.95
C PRO A 188 -11.50 8.27 7.24
N ILE A 189 -11.63 9.16 6.27
CA ILE A 189 -12.35 10.44 6.43
C ILE A 189 -13.82 10.20 6.73
N PHE A 190 -14.49 9.33 5.95
CA PHE A 190 -15.90 9.06 6.11
C PHE A 190 -16.20 8.36 7.45
N ILE A 191 -15.33 7.45 7.89
CA ILE A 191 -15.45 6.81 9.20
C ILE A 191 -15.30 7.86 10.33
N GLU A 192 -14.28 8.74 10.28
CA GLU A 192 -14.09 9.79 11.30
C GLU A 192 -15.31 10.73 11.36
N LYS A 193 -15.83 11.14 10.20
CA LYS A 193 -17.02 11.98 10.10
C LYS A 193 -18.26 11.28 10.64
N ALA A 194 -18.48 10.03 10.28
CA ALA A 194 -19.60 9.24 10.76
C ALA A 194 -19.56 9.02 12.28
N LEU A 195 -18.39 8.73 12.86
CA LEU A 195 -18.23 8.53 14.29
C LEU A 195 -18.48 9.82 15.12
N THR A 196 -18.32 10.98 14.50
CA THR A 196 -18.56 12.29 15.12
C THR A 196 -19.90 12.93 14.72
N ASN A 197 -20.74 12.21 13.94
CA ASN A 197 -21.97 12.72 13.33
C ASN A 197 -21.78 14.03 12.54
N ALA A 198 -20.57 14.26 12.01
CA ALA A 198 -20.26 15.40 11.19
C ALA A 198 -20.65 15.14 9.72
N PRO A 199 -20.97 16.18 8.91
CA PRO A 199 -21.29 16.01 7.49
C PRO A 199 -20.16 15.32 6.73
N ILE A 200 -20.52 14.36 5.86
CA ILE A 200 -19.61 13.70 4.92
C ILE A 200 -19.62 14.44 3.60
N THR A 201 -18.47 14.97 3.22
CA THR A 201 -18.31 15.71 1.97
C THR A 201 -17.96 14.79 0.81
N ILE A 202 -18.74 14.82 -0.26
CA ILE A 202 -18.48 14.14 -1.53
C ILE A 202 -18.15 15.19 -2.60
N TYR A 203 -17.06 14.99 -3.33
CA TYR A 203 -16.67 15.83 -4.45
C TYR A 203 -17.25 15.26 -5.75
N GLY A 204 -17.94 16.12 -6.55
CA GLY A 204 -18.71 15.71 -7.72
C GLY A 204 -20.05 15.09 -7.34
N ASP A 205 -20.58 14.23 -8.21
CA ASP A 205 -21.89 13.59 -8.07
C ASP A 205 -21.89 12.31 -7.20
N GLY A 206 -20.71 11.90 -6.73
CA GLY A 206 -20.52 10.64 -5.97
C GLY A 206 -20.58 9.36 -6.80
N GLY A 207 -20.79 9.46 -8.11
CA GLY A 207 -20.83 8.31 -9.03
C GLY A 207 -19.45 7.77 -9.44
N GLN A 208 -18.35 8.39 -9.01
CA GLN A 208 -17.00 7.85 -9.23
C GLN A 208 -16.82 6.57 -8.43
N THR A 209 -16.22 5.55 -9.06
CA THR A 209 -16.07 4.23 -8.46
C THR A 209 -14.66 3.95 -7.97
N ARG A 210 -14.55 3.12 -6.93
CA ARG A 210 -13.26 2.64 -6.39
C ARG A 210 -13.32 1.14 -6.16
N ASP A 211 -12.24 0.48 -6.53
CA ASP A 211 -11.97 -0.90 -6.12
C ASP A 211 -11.27 -0.82 -4.76
N LEU A 212 -12.01 -1.16 -3.70
CA LEU A 212 -11.53 -1.10 -2.32
C LEU A 212 -10.96 -2.45 -1.90
N VAL A 213 -9.77 -2.44 -1.33
CA VAL A 213 -9.12 -3.63 -0.79
C VAL A 213 -8.74 -3.40 0.67
N HIS A 214 -9.07 -4.35 1.54
CA HIS A 214 -8.73 -4.23 2.96
C HIS A 214 -7.23 -4.51 3.19
N VAL A 215 -6.67 -3.87 4.21
CA VAL A 215 -5.24 -4.03 4.53
C VAL A 215 -4.84 -5.47 4.88
N SER A 216 -5.77 -6.29 5.41
CA SER A 216 -5.52 -7.72 5.65
C SER A 216 -5.20 -8.48 4.35
N ASP A 217 -5.87 -8.12 3.25
CA ASP A 217 -5.63 -8.75 1.95
C ASP A 217 -4.29 -8.30 1.35
N ILE A 218 -3.94 -7.03 1.56
CA ILE A 218 -2.59 -6.56 1.21
C ILE A 218 -1.52 -7.35 1.95
N VAL A 219 -1.69 -7.55 3.26
CA VAL A 219 -0.77 -8.34 4.09
C VAL A 219 -0.71 -9.80 3.61
N GLY A 220 -1.88 -10.42 3.40
CA GLY A 220 -1.98 -11.79 2.92
C GLY A 220 -1.31 -11.97 1.55
N ALA A 221 -1.57 -11.07 0.59
CA ALA A 221 -0.95 -11.09 -0.74
C ALA A 221 0.58 -10.93 -0.65
N ASN A 222 1.09 -9.99 0.16
CA ASN A 222 2.53 -9.82 0.38
C ASN A 222 3.17 -11.09 0.91
N ARG A 223 2.61 -11.67 1.98
CA ARG A 223 3.10 -12.93 2.57
C ARG A 223 3.05 -14.07 1.56
N HIS A 224 1.91 -14.24 0.85
CA HIS A 224 1.72 -15.29 -0.13
C HIS A 224 2.77 -15.20 -1.25
N ILE A 225 2.92 -14.03 -1.88
CA ILE A 225 3.86 -13.82 -2.99
C ILE A 225 5.32 -13.94 -2.53
N ALA A 226 5.68 -13.41 -1.35
CA ALA A 226 7.04 -13.56 -0.82
C ALA A 226 7.44 -15.03 -0.63
N MET A 227 6.52 -15.87 -0.16
CA MET A 227 6.77 -17.27 0.13
C MET A 227 6.48 -18.22 -1.05
N HIS A 228 5.84 -17.72 -2.10
CA HIS A 228 5.53 -18.52 -3.29
C HIS A 228 6.80 -18.77 -4.10
N LYS A 229 7.06 -20.04 -4.45
CA LYS A 229 8.33 -20.43 -5.06
C LYS A 229 8.58 -19.85 -6.45
N THR A 230 7.52 -19.65 -7.24
CA THR A 230 7.63 -19.29 -8.65
C THR A 230 6.89 -18.00 -9.02
N ALA A 231 6.13 -17.38 -8.09
CA ALA A 231 5.44 -16.13 -8.38
C ALA A 231 6.45 -14.97 -8.40
N SER A 232 6.66 -14.40 -9.57
CA SER A 232 7.47 -13.22 -9.84
C SER A 232 6.76 -12.32 -10.86
N GLY A 233 7.19 -11.08 -10.99
CA GLY A 233 6.55 -10.11 -11.89
C GLY A 233 5.55 -9.19 -11.19
N ILE A 234 4.51 -8.77 -11.90
CA ILE A 234 3.57 -7.74 -11.46
C ILE A 234 2.21 -8.37 -11.18
N PHE A 235 1.57 -7.96 -10.08
CA PHE A 235 0.24 -8.42 -9.68
C PHE A 235 -0.61 -7.25 -9.18
N ASN A 236 -1.83 -7.13 -9.68
CA ASN A 236 -2.83 -6.26 -9.07
C ASN A 236 -3.32 -6.86 -7.75
N VAL A 237 -3.40 -6.04 -6.71
CA VAL A 237 -3.99 -6.42 -5.42
C VAL A 237 -5.18 -5.52 -5.14
N ALA A 238 -6.36 -6.09 -5.32
CA ALA A 238 -7.65 -5.43 -5.26
C ALA A 238 -8.73 -6.44 -4.89
N ASN A 239 -9.96 -5.96 -4.67
CA ASN A 239 -11.11 -6.83 -4.45
C ASN A 239 -11.66 -7.45 -5.75
N GLY A 240 -11.41 -6.79 -6.90
CA GLY A 240 -12.01 -7.17 -8.19
C GLY A 240 -13.46 -6.73 -8.34
N GLY A 241 -13.92 -5.81 -7.51
CA GLY A 241 -15.22 -5.17 -7.56
C GLY A 241 -15.11 -3.66 -7.69
N SER A 242 -16.23 -2.97 -7.64
CA SER A 242 -16.25 -1.51 -7.56
C SER A 242 -17.44 -1.02 -6.75
N ILE A 243 -17.23 0.03 -5.98
CA ILE A 243 -18.27 0.72 -5.21
C ILE A 243 -18.21 2.22 -5.55
N THR A 244 -19.36 2.88 -5.70
CA THR A 244 -19.39 4.33 -5.85
C THR A 244 -19.06 5.03 -4.53
N ILE A 245 -18.52 6.25 -4.61
CA ILE A 245 -18.22 7.03 -3.40
C ILE A 245 -19.50 7.36 -2.63
N LEU A 246 -20.62 7.55 -3.32
CA LEU A 246 -21.93 7.76 -2.66
C LEU A 246 -22.39 6.51 -1.90
N GLU A 247 -22.34 5.32 -2.54
CA GLU A 247 -22.68 4.03 -1.87
C GLU A 247 -21.76 3.77 -0.67
N LEU A 248 -20.46 4.08 -0.78
CA LEU A 248 -19.50 3.94 0.31
C LEU A 248 -19.90 4.82 1.51
N ALA A 249 -20.23 6.10 1.27
CA ALA A 249 -20.65 7.03 2.32
C ALA A 249 -21.94 6.53 3.01
N GLN A 250 -22.95 6.16 2.23
CA GLN A 250 -24.23 5.63 2.75
C GLN A 250 -24.01 4.34 3.57
N LYS A 251 -23.13 3.45 3.09
CA LYS A 251 -22.77 2.20 3.77
C LYS A 251 -22.10 2.50 5.12
N ILE A 252 -21.15 3.42 5.18
CA ILE A 252 -20.47 3.80 6.42
C ILE A 252 -21.43 4.44 7.41
N ILE A 253 -22.31 5.36 6.98
CA ILE A 253 -23.37 5.95 7.83
C ILE A 253 -24.24 4.84 8.43
N ARG A 254 -24.71 3.90 7.61
CA ARG A 254 -25.58 2.81 8.05
C ARG A 254 -24.89 1.91 9.08
N ILE A 255 -23.67 1.42 8.80
CA ILE A 255 -22.98 0.48 9.71
C ILE A 255 -22.49 1.12 10.99
N SER A 256 -22.24 2.45 10.97
CA SER A 256 -21.83 3.20 12.17
C SER A 256 -23.00 3.57 13.07
N GLY A 257 -24.25 3.53 12.56
CA GLY A 257 -25.43 4.06 13.23
C GLY A 257 -25.42 5.61 13.30
N SER A 258 -24.67 6.27 12.40
CA SER A 258 -24.50 7.72 12.41
C SER A 258 -25.71 8.46 11.84
N THR A 259 -25.88 9.70 12.31
CA THR A 259 -26.84 10.68 11.77
C THR A 259 -26.18 11.67 10.80
N SER A 260 -24.95 11.41 10.35
CA SER A 260 -24.24 12.26 9.39
C SER A 260 -25.02 12.48 8.11
N THR A 261 -25.06 13.72 7.64
CA THR A 261 -25.57 14.11 6.33
C THR A 261 -24.50 13.98 5.25
N ILE A 262 -24.91 13.91 3.98
CA ILE A 262 -23.99 13.94 2.84
C ILE A 262 -24.10 15.30 2.18
N GLU A 263 -22.97 15.95 1.96
CA GLU A 263 -22.84 17.24 1.28
C GLU A 263 -22.02 17.07 0.01
N PHE A 264 -22.45 17.68 -1.09
CA PHE A 264 -21.76 17.62 -2.37
C PHE A 264 -21.04 18.95 -2.65
N LEU A 265 -19.77 18.83 -3.07
CA LEU A 265 -18.95 19.96 -3.54
C LEU A 265 -18.51 19.70 -4.98
N ASP A 266 -17.94 20.73 -5.63
CA ASP A 266 -17.43 20.64 -6.99
C ASP A 266 -16.40 19.51 -7.12
N SER A 267 -16.37 18.89 -8.31
CA SER A 267 -15.45 17.78 -8.60
C SER A 267 -13.99 18.23 -8.52
N ARG A 268 -13.12 17.35 -8.03
CA ARG A 268 -11.68 17.59 -7.98
C ARG A 268 -11.07 17.40 -9.37
N VAL A 269 -10.23 18.34 -9.78
CA VAL A 269 -9.45 18.24 -11.03
C VAL A 269 -8.49 17.05 -10.92
N GLY A 270 -8.49 16.18 -11.94
CA GLY A 270 -7.58 15.02 -12.01
C GLY A 270 -8.04 13.80 -11.22
N ASP A 271 -9.25 13.80 -10.66
CA ASP A 271 -9.79 12.59 -10.01
C ASP A 271 -10.15 11.53 -11.08
N VAL A 272 -9.67 10.29 -10.87
CA VAL A 272 -9.98 9.16 -11.75
C VAL A 272 -11.45 8.77 -11.57
N ARG A 273 -12.24 8.78 -12.66
CA ARG A 273 -13.67 8.47 -12.59
C ARG A 273 -13.95 7.06 -12.16
N HIS A 274 -13.23 6.07 -12.72
CA HIS A 274 -13.47 4.65 -12.45
C HIS A 274 -12.19 3.90 -12.14
N SER A 275 -12.23 3.10 -11.08
CA SER A 275 -11.13 2.22 -10.66
C SER A 275 -11.71 0.82 -10.44
N HIS A 276 -11.23 -0.14 -11.23
CA HIS A 276 -11.61 -1.54 -11.17
C HIS A 276 -10.45 -2.39 -11.69
N ALA A 277 -10.01 -3.39 -10.93
CA ALA A 277 -8.89 -4.27 -11.25
C ALA A 277 -9.33 -5.59 -11.86
N ASP A 278 -8.53 -6.08 -12.77
CA ASP A 278 -8.44 -7.53 -13.03
C ASP A 278 -7.51 -8.14 -11.96
N ILE A 279 -7.97 -9.18 -11.30
CA ILE A 279 -7.25 -9.88 -10.22
C ILE A 279 -6.83 -11.30 -10.62
N GLN A 280 -6.98 -11.68 -11.88
CA GLN A 280 -6.75 -13.06 -12.34
C GLN A 280 -5.30 -13.49 -12.16
N ALA A 281 -4.33 -12.61 -12.40
CA ALA A 281 -2.92 -12.94 -12.24
C ALA A 281 -2.58 -13.34 -10.79
N LEU A 282 -3.08 -12.60 -9.79
CA LEU A 282 -2.90 -12.94 -8.38
C LEU A 282 -3.67 -14.21 -8.02
N SER A 283 -4.91 -14.34 -8.45
CA SER A 283 -5.76 -15.51 -8.17
C SER A 283 -5.16 -16.81 -8.73
N ALA A 284 -4.51 -16.74 -9.89
CA ALA A 284 -3.82 -17.88 -10.50
C ALA A 284 -2.63 -18.40 -9.67
N THR A 285 -2.10 -17.59 -8.74
CA THR A 285 -1.09 -18.02 -7.76
C THR A 285 -1.70 -18.78 -6.57
N GLY A 286 -3.03 -18.83 -6.46
CA GLY A 286 -3.78 -19.44 -5.35
C GLY A 286 -4.16 -18.46 -4.23
N TYR A 287 -3.98 -17.15 -4.42
CA TYR A 287 -4.41 -16.13 -3.45
C TYR A 287 -5.65 -15.37 -3.95
N VAL A 288 -6.68 -15.31 -3.11
CA VAL A 288 -7.92 -14.57 -3.38
C VAL A 288 -8.20 -13.63 -2.22
N CYS A 289 -8.46 -12.34 -2.53
CA CYS A 289 -8.86 -11.35 -1.55
C CYS A 289 -10.27 -11.62 -1.01
N ASP A 290 -10.49 -11.21 0.24
CA ASP A 290 -11.81 -11.25 0.87
C ASP A 290 -12.72 -10.18 0.26
N ASN A 291 -13.91 -10.57 -0.18
CA ASN A 291 -14.86 -9.68 -0.84
C ASN A 291 -16.01 -9.20 0.07
N ASP A 292 -16.02 -9.55 1.36
CA ASP A 292 -17.01 -9.09 2.31
C ASP A 292 -16.70 -7.65 2.81
N ILE A 293 -16.93 -6.68 1.94
CA ILE A 293 -16.67 -5.25 2.21
C ILE A 293 -17.40 -4.76 3.46
N ASP A 294 -18.63 -5.25 3.74
CA ASP A 294 -19.40 -4.79 4.91
C ASP A 294 -18.74 -5.21 6.21
N ARG A 295 -18.30 -6.45 6.31
CA ARG A 295 -17.56 -6.96 7.46
C ARG A 295 -16.24 -6.24 7.64
N LEU A 296 -15.48 -6.01 6.56
CA LEU A 296 -14.17 -5.36 6.60
C LEU A 296 -14.27 -3.86 6.96
N LEU A 297 -15.33 -3.17 6.49
CA LEU A 297 -15.63 -1.80 6.91
C LEU A 297 -16.01 -1.73 8.39
N LEU A 298 -16.80 -2.69 8.89
CA LEU A 298 -17.18 -2.76 10.31
C LEU A 298 -15.94 -2.98 11.19
N GLN A 299 -15.05 -3.91 10.85
CA GLN A 299 -13.79 -4.12 11.55
C GLN A 299 -12.92 -2.86 11.59
N THR A 300 -12.86 -2.15 10.46
CA THR A 300 -12.13 -0.88 10.38
C THR A 300 -12.76 0.16 11.31
N LEU A 301 -14.07 0.33 11.25
CA LEU A 301 -14.83 1.27 12.08
C LEU A 301 -14.63 1.00 13.58
N ASP A 302 -14.70 -0.24 14.02
CA ASP A 302 -14.49 -0.64 15.42
C ASP A 302 -13.08 -0.29 15.91
N SER A 303 -12.07 -0.45 15.04
CA SER A 303 -10.70 -0.03 15.34
C SER A 303 -10.57 1.51 15.51
N TYR A 304 -11.39 2.30 14.82
CA TYR A 304 -11.41 3.75 15.01
C TYR A 304 -12.16 4.15 16.29
N ARG A 305 -13.27 3.48 16.62
CA ARG A 305 -14.01 3.68 17.88
C ARG A 305 -13.12 3.49 19.11
N SER A 306 -12.26 2.50 19.08
CA SER A 306 -11.35 2.21 20.21
C SER A 306 -10.24 3.26 20.43
N ARG A 307 -10.12 4.25 19.53
CA ARG A 307 -9.12 5.33 19.60
C ARG A 307 -9.70 6.70 19.97
N LEU A 308 -11.04 6.81 19.98
CA LEU A 308 -11.77 7.98 20.44
C LEU A 308 -12.03 7.90 21.94
#